data_01331229ba132f46b7205d7f957a139b
#
_entry.id   01331229ba132f46b7205d7f957a139b
#
_cell.length_a   1.000
_cell.length_b   1.000
_cell.length_c   1.000
_cell.angle_alpha   90.00
_cell.angle_beta   90.00
_cell.angle_gamma   90.00
#
_symmetry.space_group_name_H-M   'P 1'
#
loop_
_entity.id
_entity.type
_entity.pdbx_description
1 polymer ?
#
loop_
_entity_poly.entity_id
_entity_poly.type
_entity_poly.pdbx_seq_one_letter_code
_entity_poly.pdbx_strand_id
1 'polypeptide(L)'
;EVARVLPYAKRRTVGPFIFFDCMGPSTFGIGEGIDVRPHPHIGLATVTYLFEGEIMHRDSLGYELPIRPGDVNWMTAGRGIVHSERTRDEIRNSESRLFGIQSWVALPKDAEENDPGFFHHPENTLPESEHDGVRIRMIAGTAYGMESPVVTASPMFYLDVHLNAGTSHDMTNEHRERAVFV
;
A
#
# COMPACT_ATOMS: atom_id res chain seq x y z
N GLU A 1 15.36 -7.25 -0.55
CA GLU A 1 15.36 -7.03 0.89
C GLU A 1 14.01 -6.45 1.32
N VAL A 2 13.52 -6.83 2.52
CA VAL A 2 12.27 -6.30 3.10
C VAL A 2 12.62 -5.75 4.48
N ALA A 3 12.27 -4.47 4.72
CA ALA A 3 12.46 -3.82 6.01
C ALA A 3 11.11 -3.67 6.73
N ARG A 4 10.97 -4.34 7.90
CA ARG A 4 9.79 -4.23 8.74
C ARG A 4 9.81 -2.93 9.56
N VAL A 5 8.81 -2.07 9.35
CA VAL A 5 8.62 -0.80 10.08
C VAL A 5 7.58 -0.96 11.20
N LEU A 6 6.46 -1.63 10.90
CA LEU A 6 5.44 -2.01 11.89
C LEU A 6 5.15 -3.50 11.81
N PRO A 7 4.90 -4.19 12.94
CA PRO A 7 4.99 -3.67 14.32
C PRO A 7 6.44 -3.44 14.75
N TYR A 8 6.67 -2.37 15.51
CA TYR A 8 7.94 -2.08 16.16
C TYR A 8 7.81 -2.28 17.68
N ALA A 9 8.91 -2.62 18.36
CA ALA A 9 8.89 -2.98 19.80
C ALA A 9 8.26 -1.90 20.70
N LYS A 10 8.49 -0.61 20.39
CA LYS A 10 7.96 0.53 21.15
C LYS A 10 6.64 1.10 20.60
N ARG A 11 6.25 0.72 19.40
CA ARG A 11 5.03 1.18 18.73
C ARG A 11 4.49 0.06 17.84
N ARG A 12 3.44 -0.58 18.28
CA ARG A 12 2.87 -1.74 17.56
C ARG A 12 1.95 -1.32 16.41
N THR A 13 1.26 -0.21 16.56
CA THR A 13 0.29 0.31 15.59
C THR A 13 0.38 1.82 15.46
N VAL A 14 -0.13 2.37 14.36
CA VAL A 14 -0.39 3.79 14.15
C VAL A 14 -1.81 3.91 13.62
N GLY A 15 -2.75 4.38 14.45
CA GLY A 15 -4.17 4.30 14.13
C GLY A 15 -4.55 2.85 13.76
N PRO A 16 -5.24 2.62 12.63
CA PRO A 16 -5.61 1.29 12.17
C PRO A 16 -4.46 0.52 11.50
N PHE A 17 -3.30 1.14 11.22
CA PHE A 17 -2.15 0.46 10.62
C PHE A 17 -1.46 -0.45 11.64
N ILE A 18 -1.45 -1.76 11.37
CA ILE A 18 -0.90 -2.81 12.24
C ILE A 18 0.37 -3.45 11.67
N PHE A 19 0.65 -3.19 10.41
CA PHE A 19 1.80 -3.73 9.70
C PHE A 19 2.25 -2.74 8.62
N PHE A 20 3.56 -2.61 8.45
CA PHE A 20 4.16 -1.80 7.40
C PHE A 20 5.52 -2.39 7.04
N ASP A 21 5.67 -2.84 5.81
CA ASP A 21 6.92 -3.28 5.23
C ASP A 21 7.32 -2.39 4.06
N CYS A 22 8.60 -2.03 4.02
CA CYS A 22 9.26 -1.44 2.87
C CYS A 22 9.95 -2.55 2.09
N MET A 23 9.55 -2.74 0.84
CA MET A 23 10.09 -3.74 -0.09
C MET A 23 11.08 -3.08 -1.04
N GLY A 24 12.34 -3.43 -0.94
CA GLY A 24 13.37 -2.86 -1.81
C GLY A 24 13.93 -1.49 -1.33
N PRO A 25 14.54 -0.67 -2.23
CA PRO A 25 14.72 -1.00 -3.65
C PRO A 25 15.58 -2.24 -3.86
N SER A 26 15.14 -3.11 -4.76
CA SER A 26 15.83 -4.37 -5.10
C SER A 26 15.95 -4.53 -6.61
N THR A 27 17.08 -5.02 -7.08
CA THR A 27 17.27 -5.42 -8.47
C THR A 27 17.24 -6.94 -8.56
N PHE A 28 16.52 -7.46 -9.52
CA PHE A 28 16.40 -8.88 -9.86
C PHE A 28 17.08 -9.15 -11.19
N GLY A 29 17.94 -10.17 -11.25
CA GLY A 29 18.52 -10.66 -12.47
C GLY A 29 17.51 -11.42 -13.35
N ILE A 30 17.97 -11.81 -14.55
CA ILE A 30 17.16 -12.63 -15.47
C ILE A 30 16.74 -13.94 -14.77
N GLY A 31 15.47 -14.27 -14.85
CA GLY A 31 14.86 -15.43 -14.19
C GLY A 31 14.43 -15.20 -12.74
N GLU A 32 14.83 -14.10 -12.13
CA GLU A 32 14.53 -13.78 -10.75
C GLU A 32 13.26 -12.92 -10.63
N GLY A 33 12.77 -12.78 -9.40
CA GLY A 33 11.60 -11.96 -9.04
C GLY A 33 11.02 -12.39 -7.70
N ILE A 34 9.91 -11.79 -7.32
CA ILE A 34 9.18 -12.19 -6.13
C ILE A 34 8.22 -13.34 -6.44
N ASP A 35 8.05 -14.23 -5.47
CA ASP A 35 7.11 -15.34 -5.48
C ASP A 35 6.44 -15.49 -4.10
N VAL A 36 5.54 -14.57 -3.78
CA VAL A 36 4.70 -14.71 -2.61
C VAL A 36 3.56 -15.68 -2.96
N ARG A 37 3.67 -16.89 -2.40
CA ARG A 37 2.73 -17.99 -2.66
C ARG A 37 1.33 -17.66 -2.13
N PRO A 38 0.28 -18.39 -2.58
CA PRO A 38 -1.05 -18.24 -2.02
C PRO A 38 -1.07 -18.33 -0.50
N HIS A 39 -1.61 -17.31 0.14
CA HIS A 39 -1.72 -17.20 1.59
C HIS A 39 -2.99 -16.44 1.97
N PRO A 40 -3.59 -16.74 3.15
CA PRO A 40 -4.84 -16.12 3.56
C PRO A 40 -4.62 -14.86 4.40
N HIS A 41 -5.62 -13.96 4.33
CA HIS A 41 -5.84 -12.89 5.30
C HIS A 41 -7.26 -12.93 5.82
N ILE A 42 -7.48 -12.42 7.05
CA ILE A 42 -8.77 -12.33 7.71
C ILE A 42 -8.79 -11.12 8.66
N GLY A 43 -9.92 -10.43 8.78
CA GLY A 43 -10.14 -9.35 9.76
C GLY A 43 -9.31 -8.06 9.51
N LEU A 44 -8.71 -7.92 8.34
CA LEU A 44 -7.88 -6.77 7.96
C LEU A 44 -8.04 -6.41 6.48
N ALA A 45 -7.47 -5.29 6.09
CA ALA A 45 -7.20 -4.97 4.69
C ALA A 45 -5.69 -4.92 4.43
N THR A 46 -5.25 -5.33 3.24
CA THR A 46 -3.89 -5.12 2.76
C THR A 46 -3.85 -3.99 1.74
N VAL A 47 -2.78 -3.21 1.78
CA VAL A 47 -2.53 -2.11 0.85
C VAL A 47 -1.18 -2.32 0.21
N THR A 48 -1.14 -2.47 -1.10
CA THR A 48 0.09 -2.51 -1.89
C THR A 48 0.21 -1.22 -2.69
N TYR A 49 1.35 -0.55 -2.59
CA TYR A 49 1.69 0.67 -3.33
C TYR A 49 3.13 0.59 -3.81
N LEU A 50 3.37 0.77 -5.10
CA LEU A 50 4.70 0.67 -5.70
C LEU A 50 5.24 2.02 -6.10
N PHE A 51 6.57 2.19 -5.95
CA PHE A 51 7.37 3.29 -6.50
C PHE A 51 8.09 2.85 -7.78
N GLU A 52 8.51 1.58 -7.88
CA GLU A 52 9.18 0.98 -9.04
C GLU A 52 8.73 -0.46 -9.24
N GLY A 53 8.70 -0.89 -10.50
CA GLY A 53 8.43 -2.27 -10.88
C GLY A 53 6.96 -2.62 -11.03
N GLU A 54 6.65 -3.90 -11.00
CA GLU A 54 5.30 -4.42 -11.15
C GLU A 54 5.14 -5.70 -10.33
N ILE A 55 3.97 -5.87 -9.72
CA ILE A 55 3.56 -7.09 -9.03
C ILE A 55 2.24 -7.56 -9.63
N MET A 56 2.16 -8.84 -10.01
CA MET A 56 0.91 -9.49 -10.41
C MET A 56 0.18 -10.00 -9.17
N HIS A 57 -0.99 -9.43 -8.90
CA HIS A 57 -1.93 -9.90 -7.89
C HIS A 57 -2.89 -10.92 -8.48
N ARG A 58 -3.15 -12.01 -7.72
CA ARG A 58 -4.21 -12.98 -7.97
C ARG A 58 -4.89 -13.34 -6.68
N ASP A 59 -6.23 -13.46 -6.67
CA ASP A 59 -6.96 -13.79 -5.45
C ASP A 59 -8.11 -14.78 -5.67
N SER A 60 -8.69 -15.23 -4.54
CA SER A 60 -9.80 -16.18 -4.52
C SER A 60 -11.15 -15.60 -4.97
N LEU A 61 -11.24 -14.30 -5.21
CA LEU A 61 -12.41 -13.66 -5.83
C LEU A 61 -12.33 -13.71 -7.36
N GLY A 62 -11.18 -14.14 -7.90
CA GLY A 62 -10.94 -14.25 -9.35
C GLY A 62 -10.29 -13.03 -9.97
N TYR A 63 -9.83 -12.07 -9.18
CA TYR A 63 -9.04 -10.97 -9.71
C TYR A 63 -7.64 -11.43 -10.09
N GLU A 64 -7.20 -10.99 -11.26
CA GLU A 64 -5.85 -11.17 -11.78
C GLU A 64 -5.44 -9.90 -12.50
N LEU A 65 -4.60 -9.07 -11.86
CA LEU A 65 -4.15 -7.82 -12.46
C LEU A 65 -2.81 -7.36 -11.88
N PRO A 66 -2.00 -6.65 -12.69
CA PRO A 66 -0.77 -6.05 -12.23
C PRO A 66 -1.04 -4.78 -11.43
N ILE A 67 -0.26 -4.55 -10.38
CA ILE A 67 -0.09 -3.24 -9.78
C ILE A 67 1.20 -2.61 -10.31
N ARG A 68 1.14 -1.33 -10.65
CA ARG A 68 2.24 -0.53 -11.19
C ARG A 68 2.54 0.67 -10.29
N PRO A 69 3.67 1.37 -10.51
CA PRO A 69 4.02 2.55 -9.73
C PRO A 69 2.89 3.58 -9.70
N GLY A 70 2.58 4.06 -8.50
CA GLY A 70 1.52 5.02 -8.24
C GLY A 70 0.11 4.44 -8.11
N ASP A 71 -0.13 3.19 -8.56
CA ASP A 71 -1.41 2.51 -8.34
C ASP A 71 -1.57 2.08 -6.87
N VAL A 72 -2.82 1.98 -6.43
CA VAL A 72 -3.19 1.40 -5.12
C VAL A 72 -4.00 0.13 -5.32
N ASN A 73 -3.50 -0.99 -4.80
CA ASN A 73 -4.32 -2.18 -4.58
C ASN A 73 -4.79 -2.20 -3.12
N TRP A 74 -6.09 -2.14 -2.93
CA TRP A 74 -6.75 -2.25 -1.63
C TRP A 74 -7.53 -3.55 -1.58
N MET A 75 -7.08 -4.51 -0.76
CA MET A 75 -7.74 -5.80 -0.58
C MET A 75 -8.31 -5.90 0.84
N THR A 76 -9.62 -5.78 0.96
CA THR A 76 -10.33 -6.04 2.22
C THR A 76 -10.51 -7.54 2.38
N ALA A 77 -9.85 -8.12 3.38
CA ALA A 77 -9.95 -9.56 3.62
C ALA A 77 -11.28 -9.95 4.28
N GLY A 78 -11.81 -9.10 5.16
CA GLY A 78 -13.06 -9.40 5.85
C GLY A 78 -13.05 -10.78 6.49
N ARG A 79 -14.07 -11.61 6.24
CA ARG A 79 -14.16 -12.99 6.72
C ARG A 79 -13.17 -13.98 6.09
N GLY A 80 -12.37 -13.56 5.13
CA GLY A 80 -11.26 -14.32 4.55
C GLY A 80 -11.11 -14.18 3.05
N ILE A 81 -9.85 -13.99 2.62
CA ILE A 81 -9.44 -14.02 1.23
C ILE A 81 -8.07 -14.69 1.14
N VAL A 82 -7.84 -15.41 0.03
CA VAL A 82 -6.52 -15.97 -0.29
C VAL A 82 -5.99 -15.24 -1.49
N HIS A 83 -4.74 -14.78 -1.45
CA HIS A 83 -4.09 -14.15 -2.58
C HIS A 83 -2.64 -14.55 -2.75
N SER A 84 -2.06 -14.21 -3.90
CA SER A 84 -0.64 -14.35 -4.22
C SER A 84 -0.14 -13.12 -4.95
N GLU A 85 1.16 -12.82 -4.80
CA GLU A 85 1.82 -11.68 -5.41
C GLU A 85 3.12 -12.15 -6.06
N ARG A 86 3.23 -11.99 -7.38
CA ARG A 86 4.35 -12.56 -8.15
C ARG A 86 4.83 -11.63 -9.24
N THR A 87 6.11 -11.73 -9.56
CA THR A 87 6.66 -11.19 -10.80
C THR A 87 6.22 -12.06 -11.97
N ARG A 88 5.67 -11.46 -13.03
CA ARG A 88 5.26 -12.18 -14.24
C ARG A 88 6.47 -12.71 -15.01
N ASP A 89 6.27 -13.79 -15.77
CA ASP A 89 7.32 -14.44 -16.56
C ASP A 89 7.93 -13.48 -17.60
N GLU A 90 7.12 -12.61 -18.20
CA GLU A 90 7.60 -11.63 -19.19
C GLU A 90 8.60 -10.64 -18.58
N ILE A 91 8.39 -10.24 -17.30
CA ILE A 91 9.29 -9.34 -16.59
C ILE A 91 10.59 -10.06 -16.22
N ARG A 92 10.51 -11.35 -15.89
CA ARG A 92 11.68 -12.18 -15.56
C ARG A 92 12.65 -12.40 -16.74
N ASN A 93 12.22 -12.13 -17.96
CA ASN A 93 13.07 -12.25 -19.16
C ASN A 93 14.17 -11.17 -19.26
N SER A 94 14.13 -10.18 -18.39
CA SER A 94 15.13 -9.10 -18.29
C SER A 94 15.44 -8.76 -16.84
N GLU A 95 16.50 -7.98 -16.64
CA GLU A 95 16.73 -7.35 -15.33
C GLU A 95 15.54 -6.44 -14.98
N SER A 96 15.10 -6.50 -13.73
CA SER A 96 13.98 -5.72 -13.25
C SER A 96 14.24 -5.15 -11.86
N ARG A 97 13.51 -4.09 -11.51
CA ARG A 97 13.58 -3.45 -10.20
C ARG A 97 12.23 -3.51 -9.51
N LEU A 98 12.26 -3.56 -8.19
CA LEU A 98 11.07 -3.46 -7.35
C LEU A 98 11.35 -2.57 -6.15
N PHE A 99 10.49 -1.58 -5.96
CA PHE A 99 10.46 -0.76 -4.77
C PHE A 99 9.01 -0.40 -4.45
N GLY A 100 8.60 -0.63 -3.21
CA GLY A 100 7.22 -0.36 -2.78
C GLY A 100 7.01 -0.58 -1.31
N ILE A 101 5.77 -0.42 -0.91
CA ILE A 101 5.31 -0.60 0.46
C ILE A 101 4.11 -1.54 0.49
N GLN A 102 4.09 -2.37 1.55
CA GLN A 102 2.96 -3.22 1.90
C GLN A 102 2.49 -2.85 3.30
N SER A 103 1.22 -2.51 3.43
CA SER A 103 0.64 -2.18 4.72
C SER A 103 -0.57 -3.05 5.02
N TRP A 104 -0.82 -3.32 6.31
CA TRP A 104 -2.06 -3.91 6.76
C TRP A 104 -2.80 -2.95 7.66
N VAL A 105 -4.09 -2.86 7.41
CA VAL A 105 -5.03 -2.00 8.13
C VAL A 105 -6.03 -2.89 8.83
N ALA A 106 -6.08 -2.84 10.16
CA ALA A 106 -7.07 -3.59 10.93
C ALA A 106 -8.48 -3.11 10.59
N LEU A 107 -9.40 -4.02 10.36
CA LEU A 107 -10.81 -3.68 10.26
C LEU A 107 -11.40 -3.47 11.67
N PRO A 108 -12.35 -2.54 11.85
CA PRO A 108 -13.09 -2.42 13.09
C PRO A 108 -13.95 -3.67 13.31
N LYS A 109 -14.29 -3.95 14.56
CA LYS A 109 -14.96 -5.20 14.97
C LYS A 109 -16.26 -5.49 14.23
N ASP A 110 -16.98 -4.48 13.84
CA ASP A 110 -18.25 -4.59 13.09
C ASP A 110 -18.03 -4.82 11.58
N ALA A 111 -16.80 -4.71 11.09
CA ALA A 111 -16.44 -4.93 9.69
C ALA A 111 -15.46 -6.10 9.48
N GLU A 112 -14.89 -6.69 10.54
CA GLU A 112 -13.86 -7.74 10.43
C GLU A 112 -14.38 -9.04 9.78
N GLU A 113 -15.69 -9.28 9.79
CA GLU A 113 -16.35 -10.43 9.16
C GLU A 113 -17.16 -10.07 7.91
N ASN A 114 -17.03 -8.85 7.39
CA ASN A 114 -17.67 -8.46 6.13
C ASN A 114 -17.19 -9.33 4.97
N ASP A 115 -17.92 -9.32 3.86
CA ASP A 115 -17.49 -9.98 2.63
C ASP A 115 -16.14 -9.43 2.17
N PRO A 116 -15.23 -10.30 1.68
CA PRO A 116 -13.97 -9.86 1.12
C PRO A 116 -14.19 -9.05 -0.17
N GLY A 117 -13.30 -8.12 -0.44
CA GLY A 117 -13.33 -7.30 -1.63
C GLY A 117 -11.94 -6.89 -2.09
N PHE A 118 -11.80 -6.69 -3.40
CA PHE A 118 -10.56 -6.20 -4.00
C PHE A 118 -10.85 -4.99 -4.87
N PHE A 119 -10.08 -3.92 -4.69
CA PHE A 119 -10.24 -2.65 -5.39
C PHE A 119 -8.88 -2.18 -5.91
N HIS A 120 -8.79 -2.00 -7.21
CA HIS A 120 -7.63 -1.41 -7.87
C HIS A 120 -7.94 0.04 -8.23
N HIS A 121 -7.07 0.94 -7.80
CA HIS A 121 -7.14 2.36 -8.11
C HIS A 121 -5.91 2.76 -8.91
N PRO A 122 -6.05 3.00 -10.23
CA PRO A 122 -4.96 3.53 -11.05
C PRO A 122 -4.44 4.88 -10.52
N GLU A 123 -3.15 5.13 -10.70
CA GLU A 123 -2.48 6.35 -10.26
C GLU A 123 -3.26 7.64 -10.57
N ASN A 124 -3.78 7.75 -11.80
CA ASN A 124 -4.49 8.94 -12.27
C ASN A 124 -5.88 9.14 -11.65
N THR A 125 -6.36 8.21 -10.82
CA THR A 125 -7.61 8.33 -10.05
C THR A 125 -7.40 8.86 -8.64
N LEU A 126 -6.13 8.90 -8.20
CA LEU A 126 -5.78 9.33 -6.85
C LEU A 126 -5.61 10.85 -6.80
N PRO A 127 -6.17 11.54 -5.80
CA PRO A 127 -5.95 12.96 -5.62
C PRO A 127 -4.48 13.29 -5.38
N GLU A 128 -4.01 14.30 -6.07
CA GLU A 128 -2.65 14.83 -5.92
C GLU A 128 -2.66 16.36 -5.82
N SER A 129 -1.78 16.89 -5.02
CA SER A 129 -1.51 18.35 -4.95
C SER A 129 -0.01 18.58 -5.04
N GLU A 130 0.38 19.67 -5.72
CA GLU A 130 1.77 20.10 -5.77
C GLU A 130 1.83 21.61 -5.50
N HIS A 131 2.61 21.99 -4.49
CA HIS A 131 2.81 23.39 -4.12
C HIS A 131 4.17 23.58 -3.45
N ASP A 132 4.89 24.63 -3.82
CA ASP A 132 6.17 25.05 -3.23
C ASP A 132 7.22 23.91 -3.11
N GLY A 133 7.28 23.03 -4.11
CA GLY A 133 8.22 21.90 -4.14
C GLY A 133 7.84 20.74 -3.23
N VAL A 134 6.59 20.68 -2.80
CA VAL A 134 5.97 19.58 -2.07
C VAL A 134 4.89 18.96 -2.93
N ARG A 135 5.02 17.70 -3.27
CA ARG A 135 4.00 16.90 -3.95
C ARG A 135 3.41 15.89 -2.97
N ILE A 136 2.09 15.88 -2.84
CA ILE A 136 1.34 14.97 -1.96
C ILE A 136 0.36 14.20 -2.81
N ARG A 137 0.44 12.87 -2.78
CA ARG A 137 -0.57 11.97 -3.34
C ARG A 137 -1.33 11.27 -2.22
N MET A 138 -2.66 11.29 -2.30
CA MET A 138 -3.55 10.65 -1.34
C MET A 138 -3.75 9.20 -1.71
N ILE A 139 -3.09 8.27 -0.99
CA ILE A 139 -3.25 6.83 -1.17
C ILE A 139 -4.62 6.38 -0.62
N ALA A 140 -4.94 6.75 0.64
CA ALA A 140 -6.21 6.39 1.26
C ALA A 140 -6.64 7.40 2.33
N GLY A 141 -7.96 7.52 2.55
CA GLY A 141 -8.57 8.36 3.57
C GLY A 141 -8.63 9.84 3.20
N THR A 142 -8.52 10.73 4.19
CA THR A 142 -8.71 12.18 4.04
C THR A 142 -7.61 12.96 4.75
N ALA A 143 -7.05 13.96 4.08
CA ALA A 143 -6.14 14.97 4.67
C ALA A 143 -5.96 16.16 3.73
N TYR A 144 -5.64 17.33 4.27
CA TYR A 144 -5.37 18.55 3.49
C TYR A 144 -6.49 18.94 2.52
N GLY A 145 -7.75 18.64 2.88
CA GLY A 145 -8.90 18.89 2.02
C GLY A 145 -9.05 17.94 0.83
N MET A 146 -8.20 16.93 0.72
CA MET A 146 -8.30 15.85 -0.27
C MET A 146 -8.99 14.62 0.32
N GLU A 147 -9.69 13.86 -0.52
CA GLU A 147 -10.32 12.59 -0.19
C GLU A 147 -9.99 11.54 -1.25
N SER A 148 -9.40 10.42 -0.83
CA SER A 148 -9.11 9.30 -1.73
C SER A 148 -10.38 8.55 -2.13
N PRO A 149 -10.47 8.04 -3.37
CA PRO A 149 -11.56 7.15 -3.79
C PRO A 149 -11.53 5.78 -3.11
N VAL A 150 -10.43 5.45 -2.40
CA VAL A 150 -10.30 4.19 -1.65
C VAL A 150 -11.25 4.18 -0.47
N VAL A 151 -12.20 3.23 -0.47
CA VAL A 151 -13.17 3.10 0.63
C VAL A 151 -12.50 2.45 1.84
N THR A 152 -12.42 3.18 2.94
CA THR A 152 -11.82 2.70 4.20
C THR A 152 -12.87 2.44 5.26
N ALA A 153 -12.66 1.41 6.08
CA ALA A 153 -13.56 1.07 7.18
C ALA A 153 -13.33 1.92 8.45
N SER A 154 -12.24 2.68 8.50
CA SER A 154 -11.89 3.55 9.63
C SER A 154 -11.36 4.89 9.13
N PRO A 155 -11.58 6.00 9.86
CA PRO A 155 -10.95 7.28 9.54
C PRO A 155 -9.43 7.15 9.58
N MET A 156 -8.77 7.60 8.51
CA MET A 156 -7.30 7.58 8.37
C MET A 156 -6.83 8.57 7.33
N PHE A 157 -5.52 8.73 7.23
CA PHE A 157 -4.85 9.22 6.03
C PHE A 157 -3.65 8.34 5.72
N TYR A 158 -3.38 8.15 4.44
CA TYR A 158 -2.19 7.48 3.92
C TYR A 158 -1.71 8.24 2.70
N LEU A 159 -0.48 8.75 2.78
CA LEU A 159 0.07 9.70 1.82
C LEU A 159 1.42 9.22 1.30
N ASP A 160 1.66 9.45 0.02
CA ASP A 160 2.98 9.53 -0.57
C ASP A 160 3.35 11.01 -0.69
N VAL A 161 4.45 11.41 -0.03
CA VAL A 161 4.88 12.81 0.03
C VAL A 161 6.29 12.94 -0.52
N HIS A 162 6.44 13.70 -1.59
CA HIS A 162 7.73 14.03 -2.17
C HIS A 162 8.11 15.48 -1.83
N LEU A 163 9.28 15.64 -1.22
CA LEU A 163 9.82 16.94 -0.84
C LEU A 163 11.07 17.25 -1.68
N ASN A 164 11.09 18.39 -2.36
CA ASN A 164 12.29 18.89 -2.99
C ASN A 164 13.32 19.30 -1.92
N ALA A 165 14.59 19.22 -2.26
CA ALA A 165 15.67 19.62 -1.33
C ALA A 165 15.46 21.05 -0.82
N GLY A 166 15.55 21.23 0.49
CA GLY A 166 15.38 22.53 1.15
C GLY A 166 13.92 22.94 1.43
N THR A 167 12.94 22.08 1.07
CA THR A 167 11.53 22.32 1.42
C THR A 167 11.17 21.69 2.77
N SER A 168 10.11 22.20 3.37
CA SER A 168 9.51 21.63 4.59
C SER A 168 7.99 21.58 4.43
N HIS A 169 7.36 20.63 5.10
CA HIS A 169 5.91 20.46 5.10
C HIS A 169 5.41 20.11 6.48
N ASP A 170 4.35 20.78 6.93
CA ASP A 170 3.72 20.51 8.21
C ASP A 170 2.74 19.34 8.07
N MET A 171 2.95 18.28 8.87
CA MET A 171 2.03 17.16 8.90
C MET A 171 0.67 17.60 9.47
N THR A 172 -0.42 17.22 8.76
CA THR A 172 -1.78 17.47 9.23
C THR A 172 -1.99 17.02 10.68
N ASN A 173 -2.81 17.74 11.42
CA ASN A 173 -3.19 17.42 12.81
C ASN A 173 -4.63 16.87 12.91
N GLU A 174 -5.27 16.57 11.77
CA GLU A 174 -6.64 16.05 11.72
C GLU A 174 -6.80 14.67 12.38
N HIS A 175 -5.69 13.92 12.49
CA HIS A 175 -5.66 12.61 13.14
C HIS A 175 -4.74 12.59 14.36
N ARG A 176 -5.18 11.92 15.43
CA ARG A 176 -4.43 11.87 16.70
C ARG A 176 -3.13 11.08 16.57
N GLU A 177 -3.16 9.93 15.91
CA GLU A 177 -1.99 9.08 15.72
C GLU A 177 -1.44 9.25 14.30
N ARG A 178 -0.16 9.58 14.24
CA ARG A 178 0.53 9.89 12.99
C ARG A 178 1.95 9.35 13.03
N ALA A 179 2.47 8.93 11.87
CA ALA A 179 3.85 8.55 11.69
C ALA A 179 4.33 8.97 10.29
N VAL A 180 5.62 9.15 10.17
CA VAL A 180 6.32 9.35 8.88
C VAL A 180 7.34 8.23 8.75
N PHE A 181 7.40 7.64 7.57
CA PHE A 181 8.46 6.78 7.12
C PHE A 181 9.26 7.52 6.04
N VAL A 182 10.60 7.59 6.18
CA VAL A 182 11.52 8.29 5.27
C VAL A 182 12.58 7.34 4.78
#